data_dfc1290a68c1ac8ce6c9db57ab8da7f0
#
_entry.id   dfc1290a68c1ac8ce6c9db57ab8da7f0
#
_cell.length_a   1.000
_cell.length_b   1.000
_cell.length_c   1.000
_cell.angle_alpha   90.00
_cell.angle_beta   90.00
_cell.angle_gamma   90.00
#
_symmetry.space_group_name_H-M   'P 1'
#
loop_
_entity.id
_entity.type
_entity.pdbx_description
1 polymer ?
#
loop_
_entity_poly.entity_id
_entity_poly.type
_entity_poly.pdbx_seq_one_letter_code
_entity_poly.pdbx_strand_id
1 'polypeptide(L)'
;MDWQEEDNYIIQLYKPSLQAIGIDFERDDITDYLKMCSFDLESRLRAIISWYIYLLANNKRLPDPNQIFIQAFQEQWQPRHWQDKYLQQLTTTGKDSVITQRVRQKLDLISFFDNADYQIKNNPSSICFYEDYADENRMFWQINLDDFLSMSPKNLIYRYLAKSNIKGEEYLEQLERAKQMPIKTYEEF
;
A
#
# COMPACT_ATOMS: atom_id res chain seq x y z
N MET A 1 -22.62 6.70 30.65
CA MET A 1 -21.57 6.18 29.75
C MET A 1 -20.70 7.38 29.40
N ASP A 2 -19.42 7.29 29.69
CA ASP A 2 -18.51 8.42 29.45
C ASP A 2 -18.20 8.45 27.95
N TRP A 3 -18.37 9.58 27.27
CA TRP A 3 -18.14 9.73 25.82
C TRP A 3 -16.75 9.25 25.39
N GLN A 4 -15.76 9.38 26.27
CA GLN A 4 -14.40 8.87 26.02
C GLN A 4 -14.31 7.33 25.98
N GLU A 5 -15.15 6.63 26.73
CA GLU A 5 -15.17 5.15 26.71
C GLU A 5 -15.83 4.62 25.42
N GLU A 6 -16.87 5.29 24.92
CA GLU A 6 -17.55 4.91 23.68
C GLU A 6 -16.65 5.13 22.46
N ASP A 7 -15.98 6.29 22.38
CA ASP A 7 -15.03 6.60 21.31
C ASP A 7 -13.85 5.61 21.31
N ASN A 8 -13.31 5.26 22.46
CA ASN A 8 -12.26 4.27 22.59
C ASN A 8 -12.72 2.89 22.12
N TYR A 9 -13.93 2.47 22.44
CA TYR A 9 -14.49 1.20 21.96
C TYR A 9 -14.63 1.19 20.44
N ILE A 10 -15.15 2.26 19.85
CA ILE A 10 -15.27 2.43 18.40
C ILE A 10 -13.89 2.34 17.74
N ILE A 11 -12.90 3.08 18.24
CA ILE A 11 -11.55 3.05 17.70
C ILE A 11 -10.98 1.61 17.75
N GLN A 12 -11.10 0.91 18.87
CA GLN A 12 -10.60 -0.47 18.99
C GLN A 12 -11.29 -1.44 18.04
N LEU A 13 -12.57 -1.27 17.78
CA LEU A 13 -13.33 -2.09 16.84
C LEU A 13 -12.85 -1.94 15.40
N TYR A 14 -12.55 -0.71 14.97
CA TYR A 14 -12.20 -0.39 13.58
C TYR A 14 -10.69 -0.40 13.31
N LYS A 15 -9.85 -0.25 14.34
CA LYS A 15 -8.39 -0.16 14.26
C LYS A 15 -7.75 -1.29 13.43
N PRO A 16 -8.09 -2.58 13.62
CA PRO A 16 -7.48 -3.66 12.84
C PRO A 16 -7.71 -3.50 11.33
N SER A 17 -8.92 -3.11 10.92
CA SER A 17 -9.26 -2.90 9.50
C SER A 17 -8.55 -1.68 8.91
N LEU A 18 -8.45 -0.61 9.68
CA LEU A 18 -7.76 0.62 9.28
C LEU A 18 -6.24 0.41 9.19
N GLN A 19 -5.65 -0.35 10.11
CA GLN A 19 -4.25 -0.76 10.00
C GLN A 19 -4.01 -1.66 8.78
N ALA A 20 -4.96 -2.54 8.44
CA ALA A 20 -4.86 -3.40 7.26
C ALA A 20 -4.79 -2.59 5.95
N ILE A 21 -5.45 -1.43 5.87
CA ILE A 21 -5.32 -0.52 4.72
C ILE A 21 -4.11 0.41 4.80
N GLY A 22 -3.36 0.37 5.90
CA GLY A 22 -2.09 1.09 6.09
C GLY A 22 -2.21 2.44 6.80
N ILE A 23 -3.28 2.66 7.58
CA ILE A 23 -3.35 3.83 8.46
C ILE A 23 -2.39 3.64 9.63
N ASP A 24 -1.53 4.63 9.83
CA ASP A 24 -0.53 4.66 10.88
C ASP A 24 -1.03 5.44 12.10
N PHE A 25 -1.41 4.70 13.14
CA PHE A 25 -1.93 5.27 14.40
C PHE A 25 -0.84 5.84 15.31
N GLU A 26 0.45 5.70 14.95
CA GLU A 26 1.55 6.34 15.70
C GLU A 26 1.80 7.79 15.23
N ARG A 27 1.15 8.21 14.14
CA ARG A 27 1.24 9.58 13.64
C ARG A 27 0.43 10.53 14.52
N ASP A 28 1.04 11.66 14.88
CA ASP A 28 0.41 12.69 15.71
C ASP A 28 -0.84 13.28 15.05
N ASP A 29 -0.79 13.54 13.72
CA ASP A 29 -1.93 14.09 12.98
C ASP A 29 -3.14 13.14 12.96
N ILE A 30 -2.93 11.83 12.83
CA ILE A 30 -3.99 10.82 12.90
C ILE A 30 -4.61 10.78 14.30
N THR A 31 -3.75 10.73 15.34
CA THR A 31 -4.23 10.69 16.72
C THR A 31 -4.94 11.95 17.14
N ASP A 32 -4.52 13.11 16.64
CA ASP A 32 -5.18 14.39 16.92
C ASP A 32 -6.58 14.47 16.31
N TYR A 33 -6.77 14.00 15.07
CA TYR A 33 -8.12 13.91 14.48
C TYR A 33 -9.03 12.96 15.26
N LEU A 34 -8.53 11.83 15.74
CA LEU A 34 -9.31 10.90 16.57
C LEU A 34 -9.75 11.55 17.89
N LYS A 35 -8.87 12.32 18.54
CA LYS A 35 -9.18 13.00 19.82
C LYS A 35 -10.16 14.18 19.63
N MET A 36 -10.05 14.90 18.52
CA MET A 36 -10.90 16.06 18.25
C MET A 36 -12.31 15.68 17.80
N CYS A 37 -12.50 14.46 17.32
CA CYS A 37 -13.74 14.04 16.68
C CYS A 37 -14.60 13.22 17.63
N SER A 38 -15.42 13.93 18.41
CA SER A 38 -16.44 13.31 19.28
C SER A 38 -17.77 13.06 18.56
N PHE A 39 -17.97 13.63 17.37
CA PHE A 39 -19.22 13.50 16.61
C PHE A 39 -18.98 12.70 15.33
N ASP A 40 -19.82 11.68 15.07
CA ASP A 40 -19.81 10.87 13.84
C ASP A 40 -18.48 10.12 13.56
N LEU A 41 -17.68 9.84 14.60
CA LEU A 41 -16.44 9.11 14.46
C LEU A 41 -16.64 7.79 13.69
N GLU A 42 -17.60 6.98 14.13
CA GLU A 42 -17.90 5.69 13.52
C GLU A 42 -18.28 5.81 12.03
N SER A 43 -19.09 6.80 11.68
CA SER A 43 -19.50 7.04 10.29
C SER A 43 -18.29 7.31 9.38
N ARG A 44 -17.33 8.11 9.86
CA ARG A 44 -16.10 8.42 9.09
C ARG A 44 -15.21 7.20 8.91
N LEU A 45 -15.00 6.40 9.98
CA LEU A 45 -14.23 5.17 9.89
C LEU A 45 -14.88 4.16 8.93
N ARG A 46 -16.21 4.02 8.97
CA ARG A 46 -16.98 3.20 8.03
C ARG A 46 -16.87 3.72 6.60
N ALA A 47 -16.89 5.03 6.39
CA ALA A 47 -16.74 5.62 5.07
C ALA A 47 -15.38 5.31 4.45
N ILE A 48 -14.29 5.46 5.20
CA ILE A 48 -12.93 5.13 4.78
C ILE A 48 -12.83 3.66 4.36
N ILE A 49 -13.28 2.73 5.23
CA ILE A 49 -13.22 1.30 4.98
C ILE A 49 -14.06 0.93 3.76
N SER A 50 -15.30 1.42 3.65
CA SER A 50 -16.18 1.16 2.51
C SER A 50 -15.55 1.61 1.20
N TRP A 51 -14.90 2.76 1.22
CA TRP A 51 -14.26 3.31 0.03
C TRP A 51 -13.04 2.50 -0.39
N TYR A 52 -12.19 2.08 0.55
CA TYR A 52 -11.06 1.19 0.24
C TYR A 52 -11.52 -0.17 -0.31
N ILE A 53 -12.58 -0.75 0.25
CA ILE A 53 -13.16 -1.99 -0.28
C ILE A 53 -13.68 -1.80 -1.71
N TYR A 54 -14.34 -0.66 -1.99
CA TYR A 54 -14.74 -0.33 -3.35
C TYR A 54 -13.55 -0.22 -4.31
N LEU A 55 -12.47 0.46 -3.90
CA LEU A 55 -11.28 0.58 -4.73
C LEU A 55 -10.64 -0.78 -5.01
N LEU A 56 -10.52 -1.64 -3.98
CA LEU A 56 -9.98 -3.00 -4.13
C LEU A 56 -10.84 -3.86 -5.07
N ALA A 57 -12.16 -3.85 -4.87
CA ALA A 57 -13.09 -4.65 -5.69
C ALA A 57 -13.10 -4.23 -7.17
N ASN A 58 -12.77 -2.98 -7.47
CA ASN A 58 -12.76 -2.44 -8.83
C ASN A 58 -11.34 -2.26 -9.40
N ASN A 59 -10.32 -2.84 -8.77
CA ASN A 59 -8.91 -2.69 -9.16
C ASN A 59 -8.49 -1.22 -9.41
N LYS A 60 -9.05 -0.30 -8.60
CA LYS A 60 -8.71 1.12 -8.68
C LYS A 60 -7.41 1.41 -7.95
N ARG A 61 -6.76 2.52 -8.31
CA ARG A 61 -5.58 3.01 -7.59
C ARG A 61 -5.93 3.22 -6.11
N LEU A 62 -5.02 2.78 -5.23
CA LEU A 62 -5.13 3.02 -3.79
C LEU A 62 -4.33 4.30 -3.44
N PRO A 63 -4.99 5.36 -2.96
CA PRO A 63 -4.31 6.55 -2.50
C PRO A 63 -3.60 6.31 -1.16
N ASP A 64 -2.81 7.28 -0.70
CA ASP A 64 -2.20 7.24 0.63
C ASP A 64 -3.28 7.17 1.71
N PRO A 65 -3.29 6.12 2.56
CA PRO A 65 -4.37 5.93 3.53
C PRO A 65 -4.37 7.00 4.62
N ASN A 66 -3.22 7.55 5.00
CA ASN A 66 -3.15 8.57 6.03
C ASN A 66 -3.71 9.90 5.52
N GLN A 67 -3.44 10.25 4.26
CA GLN A 67 -4.05 11.42 3.62
C GLN A 67 -5.57 11.27 3.51
N ILE A 68 -6.04 10.09 3.08
CA ILE A 68 -7.48 9.81 2.98
C ILE A 68 -8.16 9.85 4.35
N PHE A 69 -7.49 9.34 5.39
CA PHE A 69 -8.02 9.45 6.75
C PHE A 69 -8.24 10.92 7.13
N ILE A 70 -7.23 11.76 6.97
CA ILE A 70 -7.31 13.19 7.27
C ILE A 70 -8.43 13.86 6.46
N GLN A 71 -8.48 13.60 5.14
CA GLN A 71 -9.50 14.15 4.25
C GLN A 71 -10.91 13.73 4.66
N ALA A 72 -11.12 12.45 5.01
CA ALA A 72 -12.43 11.95 5.45
C ALA A 72 -12.93 12.65 6.72
N PHE A 73 -12.01 13.02 7.61
CA PHE A 73 -12.34 13.77 8.81
C PHE A 73 -12.61 15.25 8.52
N GLN A 74 -11.82 15.88 7.68
CA GLN A 74 -12.00 17.28 7.26
C GLN A 74 -13.29 17.50 6.48
N GLU A 75 -13.59 16.60 5.55
CA GLU A 75 -14.76 16.69 4.67
C GLU A 75 -15.99 15.99 5.23
N GLN A 76 -15.91 15.44 6.43
CA GLN A 76 -17.02 14.78 7.13
C GLN A 76 -17.68 13.67 6.30
N TRP A 77 -16.86 12.76 5.77
CA TRP A 77 -17.34 11.67 4.93
C TRP A 77 -18.38 10.81 5.63
N GLN A 78 -19.36 10.35 4.84
CA GLN A 78 -20.42 9.45 5.28
C GLN A 78 -20.36 8.14 4.49
N PRO A 79 -20.61 6.97 5.12
CA PRO A 79 -20.58 5.69 4.42
C PRO A 79 -21.75 5.59 3.44
N ARG A 80 -21.47 5.25 2.18
CA ARG A 80 -22.52 5.07 1.17
C ARG A 80 -23.17 3.70 1.22
N HIS A 81 -22.40 2.65 1.48
CA HIS A 81 -22.85 1.25 1.47
C HIS A 81 -22.08 0.45 2.52
N TRP A 82 -22.39 0.66 3.81
CA TRP A 82 -21.75 -0.06 4.89
C TRP A 82 -22.30 -1.49 5.03
N GLN A 83 -21.43 -2.46 5.26
CA GLN A 83 -21.74 -3.84 5.63
C GLN A 83 -20.75 -4.31 6.71
N ASP A 84 -21.22 -4.89 7.80
CA ASP A 84 -20.36 -5.32 8.93
C ASP A 84 -19.29 -6.34 8.53
N LYS A 85 -19.55 -7.13 7.48
CA LYS A 85 -18.56 -8.07 6.91
C LYS A 85 -17.28 -7.38 6.39
N TYR A 86 -17.32 -6.07 6.14
CA TYR A 86 -16.14 -5.32 5.66
C TYR A 86 -15.00 -5.30 6.68
N LEU A 87 -15.32 -5.32 7.98
CA LEU A 87 -14.30 -5.43 9.04
C LEU A 87 -13.53 -6.75 8.94
N GLN A 88 -14.24 -7.85 8.75
CA GLN A 88 -13.61 -9.17 8.59
C GLN A 88 -12.89 -9.29 7.25
N GLN A 89 -13.45 -8.76 6.19
CA GLN A 89 -12.87 -8.81 4.85
C GLN A 89 -11.49 -8.16 4.81
N LEU A 90 -11.30 -7.01 5.45
CA LEU A 90 -10.00 -6.33 5.49
C LEU A 90 -9.02 -6.99 6.45
N THR A 91 -9.46 -7.55 7.55
CA THR A 91 -8.55 -8.17 8.54
C THR A 91 -8.07 -9.57 8.13
N THR A 92 -8.86 -10.32 7.39
CA THR A 92 -8.53 -11.72 7.00
C THR A 92 -7.86 -11.83 5.64
N THR A 93 -8.31 -11.05 4.65
CA THR A 93 -7.79 -11.10 3.27
C THR A 93 -7.32 -9.75 2.77
N GLY A 94 -7.75 -8.67 3.40
CA GLY A 94 -7.57 -7.31 2.91
C GLY A 94 -6.14 -6.79 3.00
N LYS A 95 -5.41 -7.09 4.09
CA LYS A 95 -4.04 -6.61 4.28
C LYS A 95 -3.13 -7.06 3.15
N ASP A 96 -3.14 -8.34 2.83
CA ASP A 96 -2.33 -8.92 1.76
C ASP A 96 -2.76 -8.38 0.39
N SER A 97 -4.07 -8.21 0.17
CA SER A 97 -4.60 -7.63 -1.06
C SER A 97 -4.19 -6.17 -1.23
N VAL A 98 -4.26 -5.36 -0.18
CA VAL A 98 -3.86 -3.95 -0.20
C VAL A 98 -2.36 -3.81 -0.49
N ILE A 99 -1.53 -4.55 0.24
CA ILE A 99 -0.07 -4.52 0.06
C ILE A 99 0.30 -5.00 -1.35
N THR A 100 -0.27 -6.12 -1.78
CA THR A 100 -0.04 -6.67 -3.13
C THR A 100 -0.42 -5.67 -4.22
N GLN A 101 -1.58 -5.02 -4.10
CA GLN A 101 -2.02 -4.03 -5.07
C GLN A 101 -1.10 -2.80 -5.09
N ARG A 102 -0.63 -2.33 -3.94
CA ARG A 102 0.35 -1.23 -3.85
C ARG A 102 1.69 -1.59 -4.50
N VAL A 103 2.16 -2.81 -4.29
CA VAL A 103 3.40 -3.30 -4.93
C VAL A 103 3.24 -3.30 -6.44
N ARG A 104 2.14 -3.85 -6.97
CA ARG A 104 1.86 -3.84 -8.41
C ARG A 104 1.81 -2.43 -8.97
N GLN A 105 1.05 -1.53 -8.33
CA GLN A 105 0.97 -0.13 -8.74
C GLN A 105 2.33 0.55 -8.77
N LYS A 106 3.19 0.27 -7.79
CA LYS A 106 4.54 0.82 -7.76
C LYS A 106 5.42 0.28 -8.88
N LEU A 107 5.32 -1.01 -9.18
CA LEU A 107 6.02 -1.61 -10.33
C LEU A 107 5.53 -1.02 -11.65
N ASP A 108 4.22 -0.87 -11.83
CA ASP A 108 3.62 -0.30 -13.04
C ASP A 108 4.04 1.17 -13.29
N LEU A 109 4.36 1.91 -12.20
CA LEU A 109 4.89 3.28 -12.30
C LEU A 109 6.33 3.34 -12.80
N ILE A 110 7.07 2.24 -12.65
CA ILE A 110 8.50 2.16 -12.98
C ILE A 110 8.65 1.28 -14.21
N SER A 111 8.63 1.89 -15.41
CA SER A 111 8.72 1.15 -16.68
C SER A 111 9.98 0.26 -16.80
N PHE A 112 10.97 0.47 -15.94
CA PHE A 112 12.13 -0.40 -15.84
C PHE A 112 11.74 -1.85 -15.48
N PHE A 113 10.66 -2.06 -14.73
CA PHE A 113 10.17 -3.35 -14.28
C PHE A 113 9.08 -3.96 -15.19
N ASP A 114 8.72 -3.32 -16.32
CA ASP A 114 7.65 -3.80 -17.21
C ASP A 114 7.90 -5.25 -17.70
N ASN A 115 9.16 -5.66 -17.80
CA ASN A 115 9.57 -7.02 -18.21
C ASN A 115 10.31 -7.79 -17.10
N ALA A 116 10.22 -7.36 -15.86
CA ALA A 116 10.86 -8.06 -14.76
C ALA A 116 10.03 -9.26 -14.30
N ASP A 117 10.68 -10.41 -14.17
CA ASP A 117 10.05 -11.58 -13.57
C ASP A 117 10.06 -11.47 -12.06
N TYR A 118 8.87 -11.41 -11.45
CA TYR A 118 8.74 -11.28 -10.00
C TYR A 118 7.58 -12.09 -9.41
N GLN A 119 7.68 -12.43 -8.13
CA GLN A 119 6.63 -13.06 -7.35
C GLN A 119 6.44 -12.35 -6.02
N ILE A 120 5.20 -12.07 -5.63
CA ILE A 120 4.86 -11.56 -4.31
C ILE A 120 4.56 -12.74 -3.41
N LYS A 121 5.33 -12.87 -2.31
CA LYS A 121 5.15 -13.91 -1.29
C LYS A 121 4.54 -13.30 -0.04
N ASN A 122 3.53 -13.96 0.51
CA ASN A 122 2.83 -13.47 1.70
C ASN A 122 3.43 -13.95 3.01
N ASN A 123 4.27 -14.99 2.98
CA ASN A 123 4.92 -15.51 4.18
C ASN A 123 6.37 -15.99 3.88
N PRO A 124 7.39 -15.21 4.21
CA PRO A 124 7.35 -13.82 4.70
C PRO A 124 6.86 -12.84 3.63
N SER A 125 6.24 -11.75 4.04
CA SER A 125 5.75 -10.71 3.14
C SER A 125 6.91 -10.07 2.37
N SER A 126 7.15 -10.53 1.14
CA SER A 126 8.30 -10.13 0.33
C SER A 126 7.97 -10.16 -1.17
N ILE A 127 8.74 -9.39 -1.94
CA ILE A 127 8.79 -9.52 -3.40
C ILE A 127 10.12 -10.18 -3.77
N CYS A 128 10.05 -11.20 -4.63
CA CYS A 128 11.19 -11.94 -5.14
C CYS A 128 11.32 -11.67 -6.64
N PHE A 129 12.51 -11.33 -7.09
CA PHE A 129 12.85 -11.14 -8.50
C PHE A 129 13.67 -12.34 -9.00
N TYR A 130 13.39 -12.76 -10.22
CA TYR A 130 13.97 -13.95 -10.85
C TYR A 130 14.63 -13.58 -12.18
N GLU A 131 15.68 -14.33 -12.57
CA GLU A 131 16.20 -14.28 -13.94
C GLU A 131 15.30 -15.06 -14.90
N ASP A 132 14.60 -16.08 -14.38
CA ASP A 132 13.61 -16.87 -15.09
C ASP A 132 12.57 -17.32 -14.07
N TYR A 133 11.34 -16.87 -14.23
CA TYR A 133 10.23 -17.16 -13.31
C TYR A 133 9.90 -18.66 -13.23
N ALA A 134 10.18 -19.41 -14.29
CA ALA A 134 9.93 -20.85 -14.32
C ALA A 134 10.91 -21.66 -13.44
N ASP A 135 12.03 -21.06 -13.01
CA ASP A 135 13.03 -21.70 -12.16
C ASP A 135 13.23 -20.91 -10.87
N GLU A 136 12.62 -21.39 -9.77
CA GLU A 136 12.74 -20.74 -8.44
C GLU A 136 14.19 -20.68 -7.93
N ASN A 137 15.10 -21.50 -8.45
CA ASN A 137 16.53 -21.46 -8.09
C ASN A 137 17.25 -20.26 -8.71
N ARG A 138 16.62 -19.57 -9.64
CA ARG A 138 17.13 -18.36 -10.30
C ARG A 138 16.67 -17.06 -9.65
N MET A 139 16.16 -17.10 -8.41
CA MET A 139 15.90 -15.92 -7.61
C MET A 139 17.23 -15.21 -7.29
N PHE A 140 17.34 -13.95 -7.71
CA PHE A 140 18.53 -13.16 -7.44
C PHE A 140 18.33 -12.05 -6.42
N TRP A 141 17.07 -11.65 -6.17
CA TRP A 141 16.79 -10.60 -5.19
C TRP A 141 15.45 -10.84 -4.49
N GLN A 142 15.50 -10.78 -3.17
CA GLN A 142 14.31 -10.76 -2.31
C GLN A 142 14.35 -9.52 -1.43
N ILE A 143 13.23 -8.82 -1.33
CA ILE A 143 13.07 -7.63 -0.50
C ILE A 143 11.74 -7.70 0.26
N ASN A 144 11.74 -7.25 1.52
CA ASN A 144 10.51 -7.11 2.30
C ASN A 144 9.56 -6.11 1.62
N LEU A 145 8.24 -6.34 1.69
CA LEU A 145 7.24 -5.50 1.01
C LEU A 145 7.22 -4.07 1.56
N ASP A 146 7.39 -3.87 2.86
CA ASP A 146 7.42 -2.54 3.45
C ASP A 146 8.67 -1.75 3.00
N ASP A 147 9.83 -2.41 2.99
CA ASP A 147 11.07 -1.82 2.45
C ASP A 147 10.92 -1.47 0.96
N PHE A 148 10.32 -2.37 0.18
CA PHE A 148 10.04 -2.13 -1.23
C PHE A 148 9.13 -0.91 -1.41
N LEU A 149 8.05 -0.81 -0.65
CA LEU A 149 7.09 0.29 -0.75
C LEU A 149 7.68 1.63 -0.30
N SER A 150 8.53 1.64 0.72
CA SER A 150 9.18 2.85 1.24
C SER A 150 10.32 3.38 0.36
N MET A 151 10.95 2.50 -0.42
CA MET A 151 12.11 2.85 -1.23
C MET A 151 11.74 3.73 -2.42
N SER A 152 12.56 4.72 -2.75
CA SER A 152 12.36 5.53 -3.96
C SER A 152 12.51 4.69 -5.23
N PRO A 153 11.82 5.02 -6.34
CA PRO A 153 11.96 4.31 -7.61
C PRO A 153 13.40 4.20 -8.10
N LYS A 154 14.17 5.26 -7.97
CA LYS A 154 15.59 5.30 -8.34
C LYS A 154 16.42 4.29 -7.55
N ASN A 155 16.22 4.23 -6.23
CA ASN A 155 16.94 3.30 -5.36
C ASN A 155 16.53 1.85 -5.63
N LEU A 156 15.26 1.59 -5.98
CA LEU A 156 14.79 0.26 -6.38
C LEU A 156 15.54 -0.23 -7.62
N ILE A 157 15.63 0.60 -8.66
CA ILE A 157 16.34 0.26 -9.90
C ILE A 157 17.82 -0.02 -9.61
N TYR A 158 18.49 0.84 -8.87
CA TYR A 158 19.91 0.63 -8.54
C TYR A 158 20.16 -0.64 -7.74
N ARG A 159 19.30 -0.96 -6.78
CA ARG A 159 19.42 -2.19 -6.00
C ARG A 159 19.11 -3.43 -6.84
N TYR A 160 18.11 -3.36 -7.70
CA TYR A 160 17.79 -4.43 -8.64
C TYR A 160 19.01 -4.74 -9.55
N LEU A 161 19.58 -3.72 -10.18
CA LEU A 161 20.77 -3.88 -11.03
C LEU A 161 21.99 -4.42 -10.25
N ALA A 162 22.20 -3.93 -9.03
CA ALA A 162 23.31 -4.40 -8.19
C ALA A 162 23.17 -5.87 -7.74
N LYS A 163 21.95 -6.41 -7.70
CA LYS A 163 21.64 -7.79 -7.32
C LYS A 163 21.51 -8.73 -8.51
N SER A 164 21.18 -8.19 -9.68
CA SER A 164 21.10 -8.96 -10.93
C SER A 164 22.50 -9.45 -11.36
N ASN A 165 22.53 -10.50 -12.18
CA ASN A 165 23.76 -11.01 -12.76
C ASN A 165 24.24 -10.23 -13.99
N ILE A 166 23.57 -9.13 -14.32
CA ILE A 166 23.94 -8.23 -15.42
C ILE A 166 25.30 -7.58 -15.10
N LYS A 167 26.26 -7.70 -15.99
CA LYS A 167 27.64 -7.17 -15.80
C LYS A 167 28.19 -6.51 -17.04
N GLY A 168 29.27 -5.73 -16.85
CA GLY A 168 30.01 -5.11 -17.95
C GLY A 168 29.22 -4.04 -18.69
N GLU A 169 29.29 -4.08 -20.03
CA GLU A 169 28.65 -3.07 -20.90
C GLU A 169 27.13 -3.09 -20.75
N GLU A 170 26.51 -4.26 -20.62
CA GLU A 170 25.07 -4.41 -20.42
C GLU A 170 24.61 -3.72 -19.12
N TYR A 171 25.38 -3.84 -18.03
CA TYR A 171 25.07 -3.13 -16.78
C TYR A 171 25.09 -1.62 -16.96
N LEU A 172 26.10 -1.09 -17.67
CA LEU A 172 26.21 0.33 -17.94
C LEU A 172 25.08 0.84 -18.83
N GLU A 173 24.71 0.07 -19.84
CA GLU A 173 23.57 0.39 -20.72
C GLU A 173 22.24 0.44 -19.93
N GLN A 174 21.99 -0.56 -19.10
CA GLN A 174 20.77 -0.58 -18.25
C GLN A 174 20.77 0.56 -17.23
N LEU A 175 21.92 0.93 -16.70
CA LEU A 175 22.06 2.05 -15.77
C LEU A 175 21.78 3.39 -16.45
N GLU A 176 22.29 3.62 -17.66
CA GLU A 176 22.02 4.82 -18.45
C GLU A 176 20.55 4.88 -18.87
N ARG A 177 19.97 3.75 -19.29
CA ARG A 177 18.55 3.64 -19.57
C ARG A 177 17.71 4.01 -18.35
N ALA A 178 18.05 3.50 -17.17
CA ALA A 178 17.34 3.81 -15.93
C ALA A 178 17.38 5.31 -15.56
N LYS A 179 18.48 6.01 -15.86
CA LYS A 179 18.59 7.46 -15.64
C LYS A 179 17.66 8.29 -16.54
N GLN A 180 17.39 7.79 -17.73
CA GLN A 180 16.58 8.48 -18.76
C GLN A 180 15.11 8.11 -18.69
N MET A 181 14.76 7.02 -17.99
CA MET A 181 13.36 6.57 -17.90
C MET A 181 12.52 7.55 -17.08
N PRO A 182 11.43 8.07 -17.63
CA PRO A 182 10.46 8.81 -16.85
C PRO A 182 9.78 7.86 -15.86
N ILE A 183 9.68 8.29 -14.60
CA ILE A 183 8.76 7.69 -13.67
C ILE A 183 7.38 8.10 -14.12
N LYS A 184 6.52 7.14 -14.47
CA LYS A 184 5.14 7.43 -14.84
C LYS A 184 4.48 8.12 -13.63
N THR A 185 4.10 9.37 -13.78
CA THR A 185 3.23 10.05 -12.81
C THR A 185 1.80 9.76 -13.22
N TYR A 186 0.99 9.23 -12.30
CA TYR A 186 -0.44 9.25 -12.51
C TYR A 186 -0.89 10.69 -12.38
N GLU A 187 -1.44 11.26 -13.46
CA GLU A 187 -2.22 12.47 -13.35
C GLU A 187 -3.38 12.18 -12.40
N GLU A 188 -3.58 13.06 -11.42
CA GLU A 188 -4.71 13.00 -10.52
C GLU A 188 -5.98 13.20 -11.35
N PHE A 189 -6.86 12.17 -11.35
CA PHE A 189 -8.22 12.28 -11.88
C PHE A 189 -9.19 12.50 -10.73
#